data_35a14402c99db8ada63dbd60a56c53ca
#
_entry.id   35a14402c99db8ada63dbd60a56c53ca
#
_cell.length_a   1.000
_cell.length_b   1.000
_cell.length_c   1.000
_cell.angle_alpha   90.00
_cell.angle_beta   90.00
_cell.angle_gamma   90.00
#
_symmetry.space_group_name_H-M   'P 1'
#
loop_
_entity.id
_entity.type
_entity.pdbx_description
1 polymer ?
#
loop_
_entity_poly.entity_id
_entity_poly.type
_entity_poly.pdbx_seq_one_letter_code
_entity_poly.pdbx_strand_id
1 'polypeptide(L)'
;DGLAAAIVEGRAPVNGCPVGGAAAAEKIAKVLGVEVAAGDRQVAHVYCNGGCNAKDKANYEGLQDCNTAMRVASGPKACSFGCMGLGSCVKACAFDAIHIVDGVAKVDTDKCVACGKCVSTCPKKIINLVSEVKKVHVNCVNKDKGPEVMKVCSNGCIGCKMCEKTCKFDAIHVVDGVAKIDYDKCKNCKMCTKACPKGCIEPVPTEEEKAKFKEMQAKQAAAAKAKAEAAKQAAEAKAAEDK
;
A
#
# COMPACT_ATOMS: atom_id res chain seq x y z
N ASP A 1 0.46 -28.09 2.02
CA ASP A 1 1.34 -29.22 2.42
C ASP A 1 2.82 -28.80 2.51
N GLY A 2 3.38 -28.06 1.54
CA GLY A 2 4.81 -27.72 1.54
C GLY A 2 5.29 -26.91 2.75
N LEU A 3 4.51 -25.94 3.24
CA LEU A 3 4.89 -25.16 4.41
C LEU A 3 4.85 -26.00 5.69
N ALA A 4 3.86 -26.88 5.84
CA ALA A 4 3.76 -27.77 7.00
C ALA A 4 4.96 -28.73 7.06
N ALA A 5 5.35 -29.34 5.94
CA ALA A 5 6.54 -30.18 5.85
C ALA A 5 7.81 -29.39 6.20
N ALA A 6 7.96 -28.16 5.66
CA ALA A 6 9.11 -27.30 5.94
C ALA A 6 9.22 -26.91 7.43
N ILE A 7 8.08 -26.70 8.11
CA ILE A 7 8.05 -26.41 9.55
C ILE A 7 8.47 -27.64 10.36
N VAL A 8 7.92 -28.82 10.04
CA VAL A 8 8.26 -30.09 10.74
C VAL A 8 9.74 -30.41 10.56
N GLU A 9 10.30 -30.17 9.39
CA GLU A 9 11.72 -30.41 9.09
C GLU A 9 12.65 -29.26 9.60
N GLY A 10 12.12 -28.25 10.27
CA GLY A 10 12.89 -27.11 10.79
C GLY A 10 13.42 -26.14 9.71
N ARG A 11 13.00 -26.28 8.45
CA ARG A 11 13.39 -25.41 7.34
C ARG A 11 12.60 -24.09 7.28
N ALA A 12 11.45 -24.02 7.97
CA ALA A 12 10.65 -22.83 8.09
C ALA A 12 10.27 -22.58 9.56
N PRO A 13 10.14 -21.33 10.00
CA PRO A 13 9.75 -21.01 11.36
C PRO A 13 8.28 -21.36 11.62
N VAL A 14 7.93 -21.66 12.86
CA VAL A 14 6.57 -22.06 13.30
C VAL A 14 5.52 -20.98 12.98
N ASN A 15 5.92 -19.70 12.98
CA ASN A 15 5.11 -18.53 12.62
C ASN A 15 5.16 -18.21 11.11
N GLY A 16 5.66 -19.09 10.27
CA GLY A 16 5.84 -18.89 8.82
C GLY A 16 4.53 -18.82 8.00
N CYS A 17 3.36 -19.05 8.61
CA CYS A 17 2.07 -18.91 7.92
C CYS A 17 1.46 -17.51 8.14
N PRO A 18 1.55 -16.58 7.18
CA PRO A 18 1.04 -15.22 7.37
C PRO A 18 -0.48 -15.17 7.51
N VAL A 19 -1.20 -16.08 6.85
CA VAL A 19 -2.67 -16.15 6.88
C VAL A 19 -3.18 -16.68 8.22
N GLY A 20 -2.49 -17.69 8.78
CA GLY A 20 -2.84 -18.28 10.07
C GLY A 20 -2.48 -17.41 11.28
N GLY A 21 -1.54 -16.49 11.10
CA GLY A 21 -1.09 -15.55 12.13
C GLY A 21 -0.64 -16.22 13.43
N ALA A 22 -0.71 -15.47 14.53
CA ALA A 22 -0.30 -15.93 15.85
C ALA A 22 -1.08 -17.17 16.33
N ALA A 23 -2.39 -17.21 16.09
CA ALA A 23 -3.24 -18.33 16.52
C ALA A 23 -2.85 -19.67 15.88
N ALA A 24 -2.43 -19.68 14.61
CA ALA A 24 -1.94 -20.88 13.95
C ALA A 24 -0.53 -21.24 14.47
N ALA A 25 0.32 -20.24 14.66
CA ALA A 25 1.67 -20.42 15.18
C ALA A 25 1.65 -21.08 16.58
N GLU A 26 0.78 -20.62 17.49
CA GLU A 26 0.60 -21.20 18.82
C GLU A 26 0.15 -22.67 18.77
N LYS A 27 -0.82 -22.99 17.88
CA LYS A 27 -1.29 -24.37 17.69
C LYS A 27 -0.18 -25.29 17.16
N ILE A 28 0.56 -24.82 16.16
CA ILE A 28 1.68 -25.56 15.57
C ILE A 28 2.79 -25.78 16.62
N ALA A 29 3.13 -24.72 17.36
CA ALA A 29 4.14 -24.79 18.41
C ALA A 29 3.77 -25.79 19.51
N LYS A 30 2.49 -25.79 19.93
CA LYS A 30 1.98 -26.74 20.91
C LYS A 30 2.10 -28.20 20.43
N VAL A 31 1.87 -28.44 19.13
CA VAL A 31 2.02 -29.79 18.53
C VAL A 31 3.48 -30.22 18.44
N LEU A 32 4.37 -29.26 18.12
CA LEU A 32 5.80 -29.53 17.93
C LEU A 32 6.61 -29.43 19.24
N GLY A 33 6.02 -29.00 20.34
CA GLY A 33 6.72 -28.80 21.62
C GLY A 33 7.77 -27.71 21.61
N VAL A 34 7.62 -26.68 20.72
CA VAL A 34 8.56 -25.57 20.59
C VAL A 34 7.92 -24.25 21.02
N GLU A 35 8.74 -23.31 21.51
CA GLU A 35 8.25 -21.97 21.84
C GLU A 35 8.05 -21.14 20.58
N VAL A 36 6.95 -20.38 20.52
CA VAL A 36 6.70 -19.40 19.43
C VAL A 36 7.48 -18.13 19.75
N ALA A 37 8.44 -17.78 18.91
CA ALA A 37 8.95 -16.43 18.91
C ALA A 37 7.81 -15.48 18.49
N ALA A 38 7.31 -14.67 19.42
CA ALA A 38 6.27 -13.67 19.15
C ALA A 38 6.83 -12.63 18.19
N GLY A 39 6.61 -12.83 16.90
CA GLY A 39 6.89 -11.82 15.88
C GLY A 39 5.74 -10.81 15.82
N ASP A 40 6.07 -9.52 15.66
CA ASP A 40 5.06 -8.50 15.44
C ASP A 40 4.18 -8.84 14.22
N ARG A 41 2.87 -8.61 14.37
CA ARG A 41 1.95 -8.71 13.22
C ARG A 41 2.44 -7.80 12.10
N GLN A 42 2.52 -8.35 10.90
CA GLN A 42 2.86 -7.59 9.71
C GLN A 42 1.62 -7.20 8.92
N VAL A 43 1.70 -6.08 8.23
CA VAL A 43 0.66 -5.59 7.30
C VAL A 43 1.33 -5.03 6.06
N ALA A 44 0.62 -5.06 4.93
CA ALA A 44 1.10 -4.41 3.73
C ALA A 44 1.00 -2.88 3.88
N HIS A 45 2.01 -2.16 3.40
CA HIS A 45 2.02 -0.70 3.35
C HIS A 45 2.39 -0.22 1.95
N VAL A 46 1.70 0.83 1.46
CA VAL A 46 1.93 1.43 0.15
C VAL A 46 2.72 2.72 0.32
N TYR A 47 3.95 2.75 -0.16
CA TYR A 47 4.86 3.90 -0.06
C TYR A 47 4.56 4.95 -1.14
N CYS A 48 3.31 5.38 -1.23
CA CYS A 48 2.88 6.46 -2.11
C CYS A 48 1.62 7.11 -1.57
N ASN A 49 1.56 8.44 -1.60
CA ASN A 49 0.37 9.23 -1.33
C ASN A 49 0.11 10.24 -2.46
N GLY A 50 0.60 9.92 -3.66
CA GLY A 50 0.44 10.75 -4.86
C GLY A 50 -1.01 10.79 -5.32
N GLY A 51 -1.52 9.68 -5.84
CA GLY A 51 -2.90 9.57 -6.31
C GLY A 51 -3.35 10.77 -7.14
N CYS A 52 -4.41 11.47 -6.70
CA CYS A 52 -4.90 12.71 -7.30
C CYS A 52 -3.90 13.89 -7.15
N ASN A 53 -2.95 13.81 -6.20
CA ASN A 53 -1.90 14.81 -6.02
C ASN A 53 -0.75 14.66 -7.02
N ALA A 54 -0.67 13.54 -7.75
CA ALA A 54 0.28 13.32 -8.82
C ALA A 54 -0.36 13.63 -10.17
N LYS A 55 0.29 14.50 -10.95
CA LYS A 55 -0.20 14.88 -12.28
C LYS A 55 -0.27 13.69 -13.22
N ASP A 56 -1.26 13.68 -14.08
CA ASP A 56 -1.31 12.79 -15.23
C ASP A 56 -0.47 13.37 -16.37
N LYS A 57 0.28 12.53 -17.07
CA LYS A 57 1.00 12.91 -18.29
C LYS A 57 0.25 12.55 -19.56
N ALA A 58 -0.71 11.60 -19.45
CA ALA A 58 -1.53 11.15 -20.55
C ALA A 58 -2.87 10.62 -20.03
N ASN A 59 -3.92 10.73 -20.86
CA ASN A 59 -5.16 10.00 -20.65
C ASN A 59 -4.94 8.54 -21.05
N TYR A 60 -5.18 7.61 -20.12
CA TYR A 60 -4.97 6.18 -20.35
C TYR A 60 -6.31 5.47 -20.57
N GLU A 61 -6.56 5.04 -21.78
CA GLU A 61 -7.79 4.34 -22.21
C GLU A 61 -7.60 2.81 -22.37
N GLY A 62 -6.47 2.29 -21.90
CA GLY A 62 -6.15 0.86 -21.97
C GLY A 62 -6.74 0.01 -20.85
N LEU A 63 -6.29 -1.24 -20.78
CA LEU A 63 -6.69 -2.18 -19.75
C LEU A 63 -6.37 -1.65 -18.35
N GLN A 64 -7.33 -1.76 -17.43
CA GLN A 64 -7.18 -1.37 -16.03
C GLN A 64 -6.29 -2.38 -15.28
N ASP A 65 -5.01 -2.39 -15.67
CA ASP A 65 -3.95 -3.24 -15.11
C ASP A 65 -2.62 -2.51 -15.07
N CYS A 66 -1.96 -2.50 -13.89
CA CYS A 66 -0.71 -1.79 -13.71
C CYS A 66 0.45 -2.38 -14.51
N ASN A 67 0.48 -3.71 -14.70
CA ASN A 67 1.56 -4.36 -15.44
C ASN A 67 1.48 -4.02 -16.94
N THR A 68 0.27 -4.00 -17.48
CA THR A 68 0.03 -3.59 -18.87
C THR A 68 0.35 -2.12 -19.07
N ALA A 69 -0.17 -1.24 -18.21
CA ALA A 69 0.08 0.19 -18.30
C ALA A 69 1.56 0.57 -18.11
N MET A 70 2.30 -0.20 -17.30
CA MET A 70 3.74 0.02 -17.13
C MET A 70 4.53 -0.14 -18.44
N ARG A 71 4.08 -1.03 -19.33
CA ARG A 71 4.68 -1.24 -20.66
C ARG A 71 4.38 -0.10 -21.64
N VAL A 72 3.31 0.66 -21.39
CA VAL A 72 2.93 1.81 -22.19
C VAL A 72 3.46 3.07 -21.52
N ALA A 73 4.59 3.57 -21.97
CA ALA A 73 5.26 4.78 -21.47
C ALA A 73 5.38 4.88 -19.94
N SER A 74 5.57 3.75 -19.24
CA SER A 74 5.66 3.65 -17.77
C SER A 74 4.40 4.10 -17.01
N GLY A 75 3.23 4.07 -17.65
CA GLY A 75 1.93 4.39 -17.07
C GLY A 75 1.50 5.85 -17.24
N PRO A 76 0.27 6.20 -16.84
CA PRO A 76 -0.36 7.50 -17.10
C PRO A 76 0.17 8.66 -16.23
N LYS A 77 0.79 8.37 -15.10
CA LYS A 77 1.23 9.40 -14.14
C LYS A 77 2.56 10.03 -14.55
N ALA A 78 2.70 11.33 -14.32
CA ALA A 78 3.95 12.06 -14.54
C ALA A 78 5.07 11.59 -13.58
N CYS A 79 4.72 11.15 -12.37
CA CYS A 79 5.65 10.53 -11.44
C CYS A 79 6.00 9.10 -11.88
N SER A 80 7.25 8.86 -12.26
CA SER A 80 7.72 7.54 -12.72
C SER A 80 7.74 6.48 -11.61
N PHE A 81 7.77 6.88 -10.36
CA PHE A 81 7.92 6.00 -9.19
C PHE A 81 6.59 5.66 -8.51
N GLY A 82 5.59 6.54 -8.63
CA GLY A 82 4.36 6.48 -7.85
C GLY A 82 3.36 5.43 -8.28
N CYS A 83 2.31 5.28 -7.47
CA CYS A 83 1.16 4.44 -7.78
C CYS A 83 0.44 4.95 -9.04
N MET A 84 0.05 4.02 -9.91
CA MET A 84 -0.73 4.34 -11.12
C MET A 84 -2.25 4.33 -10.88
N GLY A 85 -2.71 3.75 -9.76
CA GLY A 85 -4.12 3.71 -9.40
C GLY A 85 -4.98 2.71 -10.17
N LEU A 86 -4.39 1.81 -10.99
CA LEU A 86 -5.14 0.89 -11.88
C LEU A 86 -5.56 -0.44 -11.21
N GLY A 87 -5.27 -0.64 -9.93
CA GLY A 87 -5.89 -1.69 -9.12
C GLY A 87 -5.38 -3.12 -9.29
N SER A 88 -4.21 -3.40 -9.92
CA SER A 88 -3.70 -4.78 -10.01
C SER A 88 -3.49 -5.42 -8.64
N CYS A 89 -3.03 -4.66 -7.63
CA CYS A 89 -2.89 -5.13 -6.25
C CYS A 89 -4.25 -5.40 -5.58
N VAL A 90 -5.30 -4.66 -5.96
CA VAL A 90 -6.68 -4.90 -5.49
C VAL A 90 -7.18 -6.24 -6.00
N LYS A 91 -7.05 -6.49 -7.31
CA LYS A 91 -7.45 -7.76 -7.95
C LYS A 91 -6.69 -8.96 -7.38
N ALA A 92 -5.43 -8.77 -6.97
CA ALA A 92 -4.61 -9.84 -6.39
C ALA A 92 -4.94 -10.12 -4.91
N CYS A 93 -5.67 -9.22 -4.22
CA CYS A 93 -5.99 -9.36 -2.82
C CYS A 93 -7.23 -10.23 -2.60
N ALA A 94 -7.05 -11.46 -2.10
CA ALA A 94 -8.15 -12.36 -1.79
C ALA A 94 -8.92 -12.01 -0.49
N PHE A 95 -8.43 -11.01 0.27
CA PHE A 95 -8.96 -10.64 1.59
C PHE A 95 -9.70 -9.30 1.57
N ASP A 96 -9.90 -8.72 0.39
CA ASP A 96 -10.52 -7.39 0.23
C ASP A 96 -9.89 -6.32 1.15
N ALA A 97 -8.57 -6.41 1.32
CA ALA A 97 -7.81 -5.52 2.21
C ALA A 97 -7.17 -4.33 1.48
N ILE A 98 -7.31 -4.21 0.15
CA ILE A 98 -6.69 -3.14 -0.63
C ILE A 98 -7.72 -2.51 -1.56
N HIS A 99 -7.78 -1.18 -1.54
CA HIS A 99 -8.69 -0.41 -2.39
C HIS A 99 -7.96 0.78 -3.03
N ILE A 100 -8.46 1.24 -4.18
CA ILE A 100 -7.99 2.49 -4.77
C ILE A 100 -8.83 3.63 -4.22
N VAL A 101 -8.18 4.57 -3.55
CA VAL A 101 -8.80 5.77 -2.99
C VAL A 101 -7.99 6.97 -3.45
N ASP A 102 -8.67 7.97 -4.00
CA ASP A 102 -8.04 9.18 -4.55
C ASP A 102 -6.89 8.86 -5.53
N GLY A 103 -7.06 7.79 -6.33
CA GLY A 103 -6.08 7.37 -7.34
C GLY A 103 -4.82 6.67 -6.78
N VAL A 104 -4.81 6.26 -5.52
CA VAL A 104 -3.70 5.51 -4.91
C VAL A 104 -4.21 4.30 -4.14
N ALA A 105 -3.44 3.21 -4.12
CA ALA A 105 -3.79 2.04 -3.33
C ALA A 105 -3.65 2.33 -1.82
N LYS A 106 -4.69 2.00 -1.06
CA LYS A 106 -4.71 2.07 0.41
C LYS A 106 -5.00 0.69 0.97
N VAL A 107 -4.39 0.36 2.08
CA VAL A 107 -4.53 -0.95 2.75
C VAL A 107 -5.37 -0.80 4.01
N ASP A 108 -6.40 -1.64 4.12
CA ASP A 108 -7.12 -1.88 5.36
C ASP A 108 -6.29 -2.86 6.21
N THR A 109 -5.66 -2.32 7.25
CA THR A 109 -4.76 -3.10 8.13
C THR A 109 -5.51 -4.16 8.92
N ASP A 110 -6.82 -3.97 9.19
CA ASP A 110 -7.63 -4.91 9.97
C ASP A 110 -7.90 -6.19 9.16
N LYS A 111 -8.12 -6.05 7.84
CA LYS A 111 -8.33 -7.16 6.91
C LYS A 111 -7.02 -7.77 6.37
N CYS A 112 -5.91 -7.04 6.45
CA CYS A 112 -4.65 -7.49 5.86
C CYS A 112 -4.04 -8.64 6.67
N VAL A 113 -3.73 -9.75 5.99
CA VAL A 113 -3.08 -10.93 6.57
C VAL A 113 -1.61 -11.07 6.14
N ALA A 114 -1.00 -10.03 5.60
CA ALA A 114 0.41 -9.99 5.19
C ALA A 114 0.84 -11.11 4.20
N CYS A 115 -0.06 -11.61 3.36
CA CYS A 115 0.24 -12.71 2.43
C CYS A 115 1.24 -12.36 1.30
N GLY A 116 1.60 -11.11 1.12
CA GLY A 116 2.60 -10.63 0.17
C GLY A 116 2.18 -10.61 -1.31
N LYS A 117 0.97 -11.07 -1.69
CA LYS A 117 0.52 -11.08 -3.10
C LYS A 117 0.54 -9.69 -3.75
N CYS A 118 0.12 -8.66 -3.03
CA CYS A 118 0.15 -7.28 -3.50
C CYS A 118 1.58 -6.75 -3.72
N VAL A 119 2.53 -7.20 -2.89
CA VAL A 119 3.96 -6.85 -3.01
C VAL A 119 4.52 -7.39 -4.31
N SER A 120 4.30 -8.67 -4.61
CA SER A 120 4.77 -9.32 -5.85
C SER A 120 4.08 -8.79 -7.10
N THR A 121 2.80 -8.41 -7.00
CA THR A 121 1.99 -7.93 -8.14
C THR A 121 2.33 -6.49 -8.54
N CYS A 122 2.84 -5.66 -7.62
CA CYS A 122 3.09 -4.25 -7.89
C CYS A 122 4.29 -4.03 -8.82
N PRO A 123 4.13 -3.55 -10.08
CA PRO A 123 5.26 -3.35 -10.99
C PRO A 123 6.16 -2.20 -10.56
N LYS A 124 5.66 -1.25 -9.78
CA LYS A 124 6.44 -0.13 -9.20
C LYS A 124 7.18 -0.52 -7.92
N LYS A 125 6.92 -1.71 -7.35
CA LYS A 125 7.55 -2.22 -6.12
C LYS A 125 7.45 -1.25 -4.94
N ILE A 126 6.31 -0.57 -4.82
CA ILE A 126 6.04 0.43 -3.77
C ILE A 126 5.21 -0.12 -2.61
N ILE A 127 4.96 -1.42 -2.58
CA ILE A 127 4.24 -2.10 -1.51
C ILE A 127 5.21 -3.02 -0.79
N ASN A 128 5.33 -2.88 0.53
CA ASN A 128 6.14 -3.77 1.35
C ASN A 128 5.34 -4.21 2.59
N LEU A 129 5.77 -5.31 3.21
CA LEU A 129 5.27 -5.72 4.51
C LEU A 129 6.03 -4.95 5.59
N VAL A 130 5.29 -4.41 6.55
CA VAL A 130 5.84 -3.66 7.70
C VAL A 130 5.21 -4.16 8.98
N SER A 131 5.95 -4.08 10.09
CA SER A 131 5.39 -4.39 11.40
C SER A 131 4.29 -3.38 11.76
N GLU A 132 3.14 -3.85 12.23
CA GLU A 132 2.00 -3.02 12.62
C GLU A 132 2.30 -2.06 13.76
N VAL A 133 3.30 -2.35 14.59
CA VAL A 133 3.74 -1.45 15.67
C VAL A 133 4.45 -0.20 15.16
N LYS A 134 4.90 -0.21 13.89
CA LYS A 134 5.50 0.95 13.24
C LYS A 134 4.41 1.87 12.70
N LYS A 135 4.18 2.99 13.38
CA LYS A 135 3.01 3.87 13.15
C LYS A 135 3.31 5.10 12.28
N VAL A 136 4.52 5.26 11.77
CA VAL A 136 4.91 6.41 10.94
C VAL A 136 5.64 5.92 9.71
N HIS A 137 5.19 6.36 8.54
CA HIS A 137 5.78 5.96 7.25
C HIS A 137 6.03 7.15 6.34
N VAL A 138 7.04 7.04 5.50
CA VAL A 138 7.31 7.99 4.41
C VAL A 138 6.58 7.50 3.16
N ASN A 139 5.52 8.18 2.76
CA ASN A 139 4.67 7.79 1.63
C ASN A 139 5.18 8.38 0.31
N CYS A 140 6.47 8.20 0.03
CA CYS A 140 7.11 8.58 -1.22
C CYS A 140 8.36 7.74 -1.45
N VAL A 141 8.59 7.35 -2.71
CA VAL A 141 9.79 6.63 -3.16
C VAL A 141 10.47 7.32 -4.36
N ASN A 142 10.04 8.54 -4.68
CA ASN A 142 10.58 9.28 -5.81
C ASN A 142 12.00 9.77 -5.48
N LYS A 143 12.97 9.41 -6.33
CA LYS A 143 14.39 9.74 -6.19
C LYS A 143 14.83 10.94 -7.01
N ASP A 144 13.90 11.59 -7.72
CA ASP A 144 14.19 12.79 -8.50
C ASP A 144 14.58 13.96 -7.58
N LYS A 145 15.22 14.97 -8.15
CA LYS A 145 15.56 16.19 -7.42
C LYS A 145 14.28 16.94 -7.00
N GLY A 146 14.30 17.60 -5.85
CA GLY A 146 13.15 18.31 -5.28
C GLY A 146 12.35 19.16 -6.26
N PRO A 147 12.96 20.03 -7.10
CA PRO A 147 12.26 20.80 -8.12
C PRO A 147 11.49 19.96 -9.14
N GLU A 148 12.05 18.80 -9.55
CA GLU A 148 11.36 17.89 -10.48
C GLU A 148 10.20 17.18 -9.78
N VAL A 149 10.36 16.75 -8.53
CA VAL A 149 9.27 16.17 -7.74
C VAL A 149 8.10 17.15 -7.61
N MET A 150 8.37 18.44 -7.35
CA MET A 150 7.33 19.47 -7.22
C MET A 150 6.55 19.69 -8.51
N LYS A 151 7.15 19.48 -9.68
CA LYS A 151 6.45 19.58 -10.96
C LYS A 151 5.42 18.48 -11.17
N VAL A 152 5.66 17.28 -10.62
CA VAL A 152 4.88 16.08 -10.91
C VAL A 152 3.96 15.63 -9.76
N CYS A 153 4.25 16.05 -8.50
CA CYS A 153 3.45 15.62 -7.34
C CYS A 153 3.48 16.68 -6.22
N SER A 154 2.30 17.08 -5.73
CA SER A 154 2.21 18.06 -4.63
C SER A 154 2.63 17.46 -3.28
N ASN A 155 2.43 16.14 -3.07
CA ASN A 155 2.76 15.40 -1.84
C ASN A 155 4.10 14.66 -1.92
N GLY A 156 4.91 14.89 -2.96
CA GLY A 156 6.19 14.21 -3.13
C GLY A 156 7.26 14.68 -2.16
N CYS A 157 8.13 13.77 -1.71
CA CYS A 157 9.30 14.12 -0.91
C CYS A 157 10.29 14.92 -1.76
N ILE A 158 10.66 16.11 -1.31
CA ILE A 158 11.60 17.01 -2.00
C ILE A 158 13.03 16.94 -1.44
N GLY A 159 13.31 16.02 -0.52
CA GLY A 159 14.62 15.85 0.08
C GLY A 159 15.09 17.02 0.95
N CYS A 160 14.17 17.82 1.51
CA CYS A 160 14.49 19.07 2.23
C CYS A 160 15.17 18.86 3.61
N LYS A 161 15.30 17.62 4.08
CA LYS A 161 15.91 17.25 5.37
C LYS A 161 15.27 17.83 6.62
N MET A 162 14.09 18.45 6.54
CA MET A 162 13.41 18.99 7.74
C MET A 162 13.05 17.88 8.74
N CYS A 163 12.60 16.74 8.25
CA CYS A 163 12.30 15.57 9.07
C CYS A 163 13.54 15.00 9.77
N GLU A 164 14.69 14.99 9.07
CA GLU A 164 15.99 14.55 9.60
C GLU A 164 16.45 15.45 10.74
N LYS A 165 16.41 16.78 10.53
CA LYS A 165 16.78 17.78 11.56
C LYS A 165 15.87 17.75 12.80
N THR A 166 14.61 17.37 12.63
CA THR A 166 13.62 17.34 13.74
C THR A 166 13.67 16.04 14.53
N CYS A 167 14.28 14.99 13.98
CA CYS A 167 14.31 13.68 14.64
C CYS A 167 15.33 13.62 15.76
N LYS A 168 14.84 13.53 17.01
CA LYS A 168 15.70 13.42 18.21
C LYS A 168 16.35 12.04 18.38
N PHE A 169 15.89 11.04 17.64
CA PHE A 169 16.33 9.64 17.75
C PHE A 169 17.24 9.22 16.60
N ASP A 170 17.62 10.13 15.72
CA ASP A 170 18.44 9.84 14.54
C ASP A 170 17.87 8.67 13.71
N ALA A 171 16.53 8.62 13.60
CA ALA A 171 15.79 7.52 12.99
C ALA A 171 15.28 7.82 11.58
N ILE A 172 15.54 8.99 11.02
CA ILE A 172 15.11 9.36 9.67
C ILE A 172 16.20 10.13 8.95
N HIS A 173 16.55 9.65 7.76
CA HIS A 173 17.59 10.22 6.93
C HIS A 173 17.10 10.41 5.50
N VAL A 174 17.63 11.42 4.81
CA VAL A 174 17.39 11.62 3.37
C VAL A 174 18.49 10.92 2.58
N VAL A 175 18.11 9.84 1.90
CA VAL A 175 18.97 9.01 1.08
C VAL A 175 18.42 8.98 -0.35
N ASP A 176 19.25 9.23 -1.35
CA ASP A 176 18.85 9.29 -2.77
C ASP A 176 17.70 10.27 -3.03
N GLY A 177 17.68 11.43 -2.37
CA GLY A 177 16.64 12.44 -2.56
C GLY A 177 15.33 12.20 -1.83
N VAL A 178 15.15 11.07 -1.15
CA VAL A 178 13.92 10.71 -0.43
C VAL A 178 14.20 10.36 1.03
N ALA A 179 13.30 10.75 1.94
CA ALA A 179 13.41 10.39 3.35
C ALA A 179 13.18 8.89 3.55
N LYS A 180 13.98 8.26 4.40
CA LYS A 180 13.84 6.86 4.83
C LYS A 180 13.87 6.79 6.35
N ILE A 181 13.03 5.96 6.94
CA ILE A 181 12.97 5.75 8.39
C ILE A 181 13.69 4.45 8.74
N ASP A 182 14.62 4.56 9.69
CA ASP A 182 15.20 3.43 10.38
C ASP A 182 14.23 3.01 11.50
N TYR A 183 13.54 1.91 11.29
CA TYR A 183 12.51 1.43 12.21
C TYR A 183 13.07 0.83 13.50
N ASP A 184 14.35 0.51 13.58
CA ASP A 184 14.96 0.02 14.81
C ASP A 184 15.19 1.17 15.82
N LYS A 185 15.51 2.36 15.29
CA LYS A 185 15.68 3.57 16.09
C LYS A 185 14.37 4.35 16.32
N CYS A 186 13.37 4.19 15.45
CA CYS A 186 12.15 4.99 15.46
C CYS A 186 11.27 4.69 16.68
N LYS A 187 10.98 5.71 17.50
CA LYS A 187 10.10 5.63 18.68
C LYS A 187 8.65 6.05 18.41
N ASN A 188 8.22 6.16 17.13
CA ASN A 188 6.87 6.57 16.73
C ASN A 188 6.39 7.92 17.33
N CYS A 189 7.28 8.85 17.61
CA CYS A 189 6.96 10.14 18.26
C CYS A 189 6.21 11.13 17.35
N LYS A 190 6.06 10.85 16.06
CA LYS A 190 5.33 11.65 15.06
C LYS A 190 5.84 13.07 14.83
N MET A 191 7.02 13.46 15.32
CA MET A 191 7.56 14.81 15.11
C MET A 191 7.88 15.08 13.64
N CYS A 192 8.39 14.09 12.92
CA CYS A 192 8.71 14.18 11.49
C CYS A 192 7.48 14.41 10.60
N THR A 193 6.29 13.94 11.01
CA THR A 193 5.03 14.18 10.26
C THR A 193 4.65 15.65 10.28
N LYS A 194 4.79 16.30 11.45
CA LYS A 194 4.52 17.74 11.62
C LYS A 194 5.56 18.62 10.92
N ALA A 195 6.81 18.15 10.86
CA ALA A 195 7.91 18.88 10.23
C ALA A 195 7.92 18.77 8.69
N CYS A 196 7.17 17.86 8.10
CA CYS A 196 7.17 17.66 6.66
C CYS A 196 6.32 18.70 5.93
N PRO A 197 6.92 19.64 5.14
CA PRO A 197 6.15 20.69 4.45
C PRO A 197 5.30 20.15 3.30
N LYS A 198 5.58 18.92 2.85
CA LYS A 198 4.86 18.25 1.76
C LYS A 198 3.83 17.23 2.24
N GLY A 199 3.72 16.98 3.54
CA GLY A 199 2.79 15.99 4.06
C GLY A 199 3.05 14.55 3.58
N CYS A 200 4.26 14.25 3.10
CA CYS A 200 4.56 12.91 2.60
C CYS A 200 4.94 11.91 3.71
N ILE A 201 5.04 12.36 4.95
CA ILE A 201 5.26 11.49 6.13
C ILE A 201 3.97 11.49 6.93
N GLU A 202 3.31 10.35 6.97
CA GLU A 202 2.01 10.23 7.62
C GLU A 202 2.05 9.16 8.72
N PRO A 203 1.31 9.39 9.83
CA PRO A 203 1.05 8.33 10.78
C PRO A 203 0.07 7.32 10.17
N VAL A 204 0.10 6.08 10.66
CA VAL A 204 -0.96 5.11 10.34
C VAL A 204 -2.30 5.70 10.78
N PRO A 205 -3.37 5.57 9.98
CA PRO A 205 -4.68 6.13 10.27
C PRO A 205 -5.20 5.73 11.65
N THR A 206 -5.83 6.67 12.33
CA THR A 206 -6.56 6.43 13.59
C THR A 206 -7.83 5.62 13.32
N GLU A 207 -8.45 5.08 14.37
CA GLU A 207 -9.71 4.32 14.22
C GLU A 207 -10.84 5.16 13.60
N GLU A 208 -10.89 6.46 13.90
CA GLU A 208 -11.85 7.39 13.28
C GLU A 208 -11.57 7.59 11.78
N GLU A 209 -10.30 7.71 11.40
CA GLU A 209 -9.90 7.80 9.99
C GLU A 209 -10.14 6.50 9.24
N LYS A 210 -9.94 5.35 9.89
CA LYS A 210 -10.30 4.04 9.36
C LYS A 210 -11.82 3.90 9.14
N ALA A 211 -12.64 4.41 10.07
CA ALA A 211 -14.10 4.39 9.93
C ALA A 211 -14.56 5.24 8.73
N LYS A 212 -14.03 6.46 8.57
CA LYS A 212 -14.30 7.30 7.39
C LYS A 212 -13.85 6.62 6.09
N PHE A 213 -12.73 5.94 6.12
CA PHE A 213 -12.22 5.18 4.98
C PHE A 213 -13.17 4.04 4.58
N LYS A 214 -13.67 3.26 5.56
CA LYS A 214 -14.67 2.20 5.34
C LYS A 214 -15.98 2.75 4.75
N GLU A 215 -16.44 3.89 5.24
CA GLU A 215 -17.66 4.55 4.70
C GLU A 215 -17.46 5.00 3.25
N MET A 216 -16.30 5.57 2.94
CA MET A 216 -15.97 5.99 1.57
C MET A 216 -15.87 4.78 0.62
N GLN A 217 -15.29 3.67 1.07
CA GLN A 217 -15.27 2.40 0.31
C GLN A 217 -16.70 1.91 0.01
N ALA A 218 -17.59 1.92 1.01
CA ALA A 218 -18.97 1.50 0.82
C ALA A 218 -19.69 2.37 -0.22
N LYS A 219 -19.49 3.69 -0.19
CA LYS A 219 -20.03 4.62 -1.19
C LYS A 219 -19.48 4.36 -2.60
N GLN A 220 -18.17 4.10 -2.72
CA GLN A 220 -17.54 3.77 -4.01
C GLN A 220 -18.03 2.43 -4.56
N ALA A 221 -18.17 1.42 -3.70
CA ALA A 221 -18.70 0.10 -4.09
C ALA A 221 -20.17 0.20 -4.55
N ALA A 222 -20.99 0.98 -3.87
CA ALA A 222 -22.37 1.24 -4.27
C ALA A 222 -22.44 1.96 -5.63
N ALA A 223 -21.61 3.00 -5.84
CA ALA A 223 -21.56 3.72 -7.09
C ALA A 223 -21.05 2.84 -8.26
N ALA A 224 -20.09 1.95 -7.99
CA ALA A 224 -19.59 1.00 -8.99
C ALA A 224 -20.66 -0.03 -9.39
N LYS A 225 -21.45 -0.54 -8.42
CA LYS A 225 -22.58 -1.44 -8.69
C LYS A 225 -23.64 -0.74 -9.54
N ALA A 226 -24.04 0.48 -9.17
CA ALA A 226 -25.03 1.26 -9.92
C ALA A 226 -24.58 1.53 -11.37
N LYS A 227 -23.29 1.85 -11.59
CA LYS A 227 -22.74 2.00 -12.95
C LYS A 227 -22.74 0.69 -13.74
N ALA A 228 -22.45 -0.43 -13.10
CA ALA A 228 -22.47 -1.74 -13.75
C ALA A 228 -23.89 -2.16 -14.15
N GLU A 229 -24.89 -1.89 -13.31
CA GLU A 229 -26.31 -2.15 -13.58
C GLU A 229 -26.82 -1.25 -14.72
N ALA A 230 -26.49 0.03 -14.69
CA ALA A 230 -26.84 0.97 -15.78
C ALA A 230 -26.23 0.56 -17.13
N ALA A 231 -24.96 0.13 -17.11
CA ALA A 231 -24.29 -0.36 -18.32
C ALA A 231 -24.94 -1.65 -18.86
N LYS A 232 -25.40 -2.53 -17.98
CA LYS A 232 -26.11 -3.76 -18.35
C LYS A 232 -27.46 -3.46 -18.99
N GLN A 233 -28.23 -2.56 -18.39
CA GLN A 233 -29.51 -2.10 -18.93
C GLN A 233 -29.37 -1.40 -20.28
N ALA A 234 -28.35 -0.58 -20.46
CA ALA A 234 -28.06 0.07 -21.74
C ALA A 234 -27.65 -0.94 -22.83
N ALA A 235 -26.93 -1.99 -22.47
CA ALA A 235 -26.59 -3.07 -23.41
C ALA A 235 -27.82 -3.90 -23.81
N GLU A 236 -28.70 -4.20 -22.87
CA GLU A 236 -29.96 -4.92 -23.13
C GLU A 236 -30.92 -4.09 -24.00
N ALA A 237 -31.02 -2.77 -23.76
CA ALA A 237 -31.82 -1.88 -24.58
C ALA A 237 -31.34 -1.82 -26.04
N LYS A 238 -30.02 -1.71 -26.27
CA LYS A 238 -29.46 -1.76 -27.63
C LYS A 238 -29.68 -3.07 -28.33
N ALA A 239 -29.59 -4.20 -27.61
CA ALA A 239 -29.87 -5.52 -28.20
C ALA A 239 -31.37 -5.75 -28.55
N ALA A 240 -32.28 -4.96 -27.97
CA ALA A 240 -33.70 -4.99 -28.28
C ALA A 240 -34.07 -4.10 -29.49
N GLU A 241 -33.29 -3.04 -29.78
CA GLU A 241 -33.49 -2.18 -30.96
C GLU A 241 -32.93 -2.80 -32.26
N ASP A 242 -31.97 -3.73 -32.18
CA ASP A 242 -31.37 -4.43 -33.33
C ASP A 242 -32.15 -5.69 -33.79
N LYS A 243 -33.36 -5.94 -33.28
CA LYS A 243 -34.25 -7.04 -33.67
C LYS A 243 -35.48 -6.57 -34.40
#